data_e0d81f8b30eba5a2f5326a98b11d59f8
#
_entry.id   e0d81f8b30eba5a2f5326a98b11d59f8
#
_cell.length_a   1.000
_cell.length_b   1.000
_cell.length_c   1.000
_cell.angle_alpha   90.00
_cell.angle_beta   90.00
_cell.angle_gamma   90.00
#
_symmetry.space_group_name_H-M   'P 1'
#
loop_
_entity.id
_entity.type
_entity.pdbx_description
1 polymer ?
#
loop_
_entity_poly.entity_id
_entity_poly.type
_entity_poly.pdbx_seq_one_letter_code
_entity_poly.pdbx_strand_id
1 'polypeptide(L)'
;MSKGFIVSLLAPSPYLAFTKIAPYEATAQHGCLSSLEIENGGIEAVITEDNDLEAYVAKLHEIVGVVTEVGDKVQKFKIGDNVGVGCMVGPCHSCENYNNNLENYCPNMIFTYSAKYHDGTATYGGYSDHMVADEHYVVRIPDGLPLDAGAPLLCAGITVYSPLKYFGLDNPGTRVGIVGLGGLGHVAVKFAKAMGANVTVISTSINKKEEALEKLGADSFLVSRDQDQMNAAIGTLDGIIDTVSAVHSLLPLIGLLKSHGKLVMVGVPEKPLELPIFPLLMGRKIVAGSAMGGMKETQEMIEFAAKHSIRADIELIPADYVNTAMKRLVKGDINYRFVIDVGNTLKSSN
;
A
#
# COMPACT_ATOMS: atom_id res chain seq x y z
N MET A 1 -21.38 -19.95 -15.25
CA MET A 1 -21.61 -18.60 -15.77
C MET A 1 -21.58 -17.66 -14.57
N SER A 2 -20.42 -17.09 -14.28
CA SER A 2 -20.27 -16.10 -13.20
C SER A 2 -20.97 -14.82 -13.63
N LYS A 3 -21.92 -14.38 -12.81
CA LYS A 3 -22.72 -13.18 -13.08
C LYS A 3 -21.93 -12.01 -12.49
N GLY A 4 -21.11 -11.35 -13.32
CA GLY A 4 -20.37 -10.16 -12.94
C GLY A 4 -21.29 -9.03 -12.49
N PHE A 5 -20.91 -8.35 -11.43
CA PHE A 5 -21.56 -7.15 -10.91
C PHE A 5 -20.72 -5.96 -11.38
N ILE A 6 -21.37 -4.92 -11.86
CA ILE A 6 -20.70 -3.76 -12.46
C ILE A 6 -20.93 -2.56 -11.54
N VAL A 7 -19.83 -2.00 -11.02
CA VAL A 7 -19.79 -0.64 -10.49
C VAL A 7 -18.91 0.16 -11.45
N SER A 8 -19.48 1.12 -12.16
CA SER A 8 -18.74 2.04 -13.02
C SER A 8 -18.39 3.30 -12.23
N LEU A 9 -17.13 3.67 -12.25
CA LEU A 9 -16.61 4.84 -11.55
C LEU A 9 -16.30 5.93 -12.58
N LEU A 10 -17.06 7.03 -12.56
CA LEU A 10 -16.86 8.19 -13.42
C LEU A 10 -16.41 9.41 -12.60
N ALA A 11 -15.53 10.21 -13.20
CA ALA A 11 -15.17 11.50 -12.64
C ALA A 11 -16.38 12.47 -12.54
N PRO A 12 -16.55 13.23 -11.40
CA PRO A 12 -15.78 14.45 -11.35
C PRO A 12 -14.57 14.41 -10.43
N SER A 13 -14.16 13.29 -9.85
CA SER A 13 -12.87 13.27 -9.12
C SER A 13 -12.34 11.86 -8.79
N PRO A 14 -11.88 11.02 -9.72
CA PRO A 14 -11.07 9.86 -9.38
C PRO A 14 -9.62 10.29 -9.09
N TYR A 15 -9.09 9.85 -7.95
CA TYR A 15 -7.69 10.05 -7.54
C TYR A 15 -6.93 8.73 -7.54
N LEU A 16 -5.67 8.78 -7.95
CA LEU A 16 -4.77 7.64 -7.98
C LEU A 16 -3.50 7.92 -7.19
N ALA A 17 -3.08 6.98 -6.37
CA ALA A 17 -1.88 7.12 -5.57
C ALA A 17 -0.83 6.07 -5.92
N PHE A 18 0.44 6.46 -5.89
CA PHE A 18 1.57 5.55 -6.11
C PHE A 18 2.78 5.93 -5.27
N THR A 19 3.65 4.97 -5.03
CA THR A 19 4.88 5.12 -4.24
C THR A 19 6.06 4.44 -4.92
N LYS A 20 7.27 4.81 -4.50
CA LYS A 20 8.48 4.09 -4.90
C LYS A 20 8.44 2.67 -4.34
N ILE A 21 8.39 1.69 -5.23
CA ILE A 21 8.70 0.29 -4.94
C ILE A 21 10.06 0.04 -5.58
N ALA A 22 10.98 -0.65 -4.88
CA ALA A 22 12.24 -1.07 -5.47
C ALA A 22 11.96 -1.91 -6.73
N PRO A 23 12.74 -1.76 -7.81
CA PRO A 23 12.50 -2.49 -9.04
C PRO A 23 12.55 -3.99 -8.75
N TYR A 24 11.49 -4.70 -9.08
CA TYR A 24 11.47 -6.14 -9.13
C TYR A 24 11.94 -6.52 -10.55
N GLU A 25 13.04 -7.25 -10.67
CA GLU A 25 13.44 -7.83 -11.95
C GLU A 25 12.36 -8.85 -12.37
N ALA A 26 11.39 -8.38 -13.13
CA ALA A 26 10.56 -9.27 -13.91
C ALA A 26 11.46 -9.86 -15.01
N THR A 27 11.68 -11.16 -14.97
CA THR A 27 12.34 -11.90 -16.03
C THR A 27 11.69 -11.53 -17.37
N ALA A 28 12.48 -10.91 -18.22
CA ALA A 28 12.10 -10.35 -19.50
C ALA A 28 11.44 -11.40 -20.40
N GLN A 29 10.19 -11.25 -20.68
CA GLN A 29 9.54 -11.84 -21.85
C GLN A 29 8.37 -10.99 -22.34
N HIS A 30 8.49 -9.70 -22.54
CA HIS A 30 7.60 -8.91 -23.43
C HIS A 30 8.03 -7.46 -23.43
N GLY A 31 8.13 -6.91 -24.60
CA GLY A 31 8.64 -5.63 -25.07
C GLY A 31 8.39 -4.37 -24.23
N CYS A 32 9.18 -3.42 -24.44
CA CYS A 32 9.52 -2.19 -23.73
C CYS A 32 8.61 -0.99 -24.09
N LEU A 33 8.23 -0.12 -23.14
CA LEU A 33 7.33 1.05 -23.30
C LEU A 33 8.09 2.35 -23.60
N SER A 34 7.75 3.06 -24.70
CA SER A 34 8.51 4.23 -25.17
C SER A 34 7.90 5.61 -24.90
N SER A 35 6.61 5.72 -24.64
CA SER A 35 5.92 6.97 -24.27
C SER A 35 4.56 6.68 -23.66
N LEU A 36 4.00 7.65 -22.93
CA LEU A 36 2.61 7.64 -22.50
C LEU A 36 1.78 8.36 -23.57
N GLU A 37 0.95 7.65 -24.29
CA GLU A 37 -0.04 8.22 -25.18
C GLU A 37 -1.45 8.06 -24.60
N ILE A 38 -2.25 9.11 -24.71
CA ILE A 38 -3.64 9.11 -24.27
C ILE A 38 -4.50 8.92 -25.50
N GLU A 39 -5.03 7.72 -25.69
CA GLU A 39 -6.04 7.44 -26.71
C GLU A 39 -7.33 6.92 -26.07
N ASN A 40 -8.47 7.40 -26.59
CA ASN A 40 -9.83 6.93 -26.23
C ASN A 40 -10.19 6.97 -24.74
N GLY A 41 -9.76 8.01 -24.00
CA GLY A 41 -10.14 8.20 -22.59
C GLY A 41 -9.36 7.36 -21.57
N GLY A 42 -8.37 6.61 -22.00
CA GLY A 42 -7.42 5.86 -21.15
C GLY A 42 -5.99 6.35 -21.33
N ILE A 43 -5.17 6.15 -20.32
CA ILE A 43 -3.72 6.34 -20.42
C ILE A 43 -3.12 5.02 -20.93
N GLU A 44 -2.83 4.92 -22.21
CA GLU A 44 -2.05 3.83 -22.75
C GLU A 44 -0.57 4.10 -22.53
N ALA A 45 0.09 3.21 -21.81
CA ALA A 45 1.51 3.28 -21.59
C ALA A 45 2.24 2.65 -22.79
N VAL A 46 2.93 3.45 -23.58
CA VAL A 46 3.73 3.03 -24.75
C VAL A 46 5.14 2.66 -24.30
N ILE A 47 5.56 1.43 -24.62
CA ILE A 47 6.80 0.80 -24.13
C ILE A 47 8.05 1.32 -24.84
N THR A 48 9.09 1.75 -24.12
CA THR A 48 10.45 2.07 -24.62
C THR A 48 11.51 1.12 -24.05
N GLU A 49 12.70 1.11 -24.69
CA GLU A 49 13.84 0.25 -24.36
C GLU A 49 14.52 0.52 -23.01
N ASP A 50 14.01 1.42 -22.16
CA ASP A 50 14.48 1.66 -20.80
C ASP A 50 13.67 0.83 -19.78
N ASN A 51 14.19 -0.32 -19.43
CA ASN A 51 13.58 -1.36 -18.60
C ASN A 51 13.10 -0.92 -17.20
N ASP A 52 13.45 0.28 -16.74
CA ASP A 52 13.17 0.71 -15.36
C ASP A 52 11.79 1.37 -15.17
N LEU A 53 11.17 1.91 -16.22
CA LEU A 53 9.86 2.57 -16.14
C LEU A 53 8.68 1.57 -16.16
N GLU A 54 8.82 0.45 -16.85
CA GLU A 54 7.76 -0.57 -17.00
C GLU A 54 7.25 -1.14 -15.66
N ALA A 55 8.16 -1.39 -14.74
CA ALA A 55 7.81 -1.94 -13.43
C ALA A 55 6.99 -0.96 -12.57
N TYR A 56 7.03 0.34 -12.86
CA TYR A 56 6.33 1.38 -12.11
C TYR A 56 4.98 1.75 -12.71
N VAL A 57 4.83 1.78 -14.01
CA VAL A 57 3.61 2.23 -14.71
C VAL A 57 2.47 1.22 -14.57
N ALA A 58 2.77 -0.06 -14.50
CA ALA A 58 1.77 -1.13 -14.44
C ALA A 58 1.07 -1.31 -13.06
N LYS A 59 1.39 -0.52 -12.03
CA LYS A 59 1.03 -0.83 -10.64
C LYS A 59 0.12 0.19 -9.94
N LEU A 60 -0.83 0.82 -10.65
CA LEU A 60 -1.80 1.68 -9.98
C LEU A 60 -3.00 0.86 -9.49
N HIS A 61 -3.09 0.76 -8.18
CA HIS A 61 -4.08 -0.02 -7.45
C HIS A 61 -4.53 0.66 -6.14
N GLU A 62 -4.40 1.97 -6.08
CA GLU A 62 -4.89 2.82 -5.01
C GLU A 62 -5.88 3.81 -5.63
N ILE A 63 -7.11 3.32 -5.91
CA ILE A 63 -8.09 4.00 -6.75
C ILE A 63 -9.25 4.44 -5.89
N VAL A 64 -9.65 5.69 -6.00
CA VAL A 64 -10.87 6.22 -5.39
C VAL A 64 -11.69 6.99 -6.42
N GLY A 65 -12.99 7.01 -6.24
CA GLY A 65 -13.88 7.69 -7.15
C GLY A 65 -15.32 7.69 -6.66
N VAL A 66 -16.23 8.09 -7.55
CA VAL A 66 -17.66 8.15 -7.31
C VAL A 66 -18.38 7.14 -8.17
N VAL A 67 -19.32 6.39 -7.60
CA VAL A 67 -20.15 5.44 -8.35
C VAL A 67 -21.05 6.20 -9.32
N THR A 68 -21.00 5.87 -10.59
CA THR A 68 -21.81 6.49 -11.65
C THR A 68 -22.84 5.58 -12.24
N GLU A 69 -22.57 4.27 -12.24
CA GLU A 69 -23.51 3.24 -12.68
C GLU A 69 -23.44 2.03 -11.74
N VAL A 70 -24.55 1.35 -11.58
CA VAL A 70 -24.64 0.09 -10.84
C VAL A 70 -25.42 -0.94 -11.66
N GLY A 71 -24.90 -2.16 -11.71
CA GLY A 71 -25.61 -3.28 -12.32
C GLY A 71 -26.84 -3.70 -11.49
N ASP A 72 -27.80 -4.34 -12.13
CA ASP A 72 -29.12 -4.76 -11.54
C ASP A 72 -28.99 -5.60 -10.25
N LYS A 73 -27.82 -6.16 -9.99
CA LYS A 73 -27.58 -7.07 -8.85
C LYS A 73 -26.74 -6.45 -7.75
N VAL A 74 -26.23 -5.24 -7.96
CA VAL A 74 -25.48 -4.50 -6.94
C VAL A 74 -26.42 -4.11 -5.81
N GLN A 75 -26.01 -4.43 -4.58
CA GLN A 75 -26.81 -4.16 -3.38
C GLN A 75 -26.09 -3.24 -2.38
N LYS A 76 -24.75 -3.18 -2.43
CA LYS A 76 -23.94 -2.44 -1.45
C LYS A 76 -23.81 -0.97 -1.78
N PHE A 77 -23.95 -0.61 -3.05
CA PHE A 77 -23.62 0.74 -3.54
C PHE A 77 -24.75 1.32 -4.37
N LYS A 78 -24.79 2.64 -4.41
CA LYS A 78 -25.69 3.44 -5.27
C LYS A 78 -24.89 4.54 -5.96
N ILE A 79 -25.47 5.09 -7.03
CA ILE A 79 -24.93 6.26 -7.74
C ILE A 79 -24.69 7.40 -6.74
N GLY A 80 -23.51 8.02 -6.82
CA GLY A 80 -23.08 9.11 -5.95
C GLY A 80 -22.29 8.67 -4.71
N ASP A 81 -22.16 7.35 -4.43
CA ASP A 81 -21.35 6.88 -3.31
C ASP A 81 -19.84 7.08 -3.59
N ASN A 82 -19.10 7.55 -2.58
CA ASN A 82 -17.66 7.59 -2.61
C ASN A 82 -17.09 6.20 -2.31
N VAL A 83 -16.23 5.71 -3.18
CA VAL A 83 -15.72 4.33 -3.12
C VAL A 83 -14.24 4.24 -3.46
N GLY A 84 -13.66 3.09 -3.11
CA GLY A 84 -12.27 2.78 -3.46
C GLY A 84 -12.08 1.34 -3.91
N VAL A 85 -11.06 1.12 -4.74
CA VAL A 85 -10.59 -0.20 -5.18
C VAL A 85 -9.11 -0.30 -4.93
N GLY A 86 -8.71 -1.37 -4.24
CA GLY A 86 -7.32 -1.66 -3.88
C GLY A 86 -6.59 -2.58 -4.86
N CYS A 87 -5.70 -3.40 -4.32
CA CYS A 87 -4.78 -4.23 -5.12
C CYS A 87 -5.43 -5.38 -5.87
N MET A 88 -6.65 -5.81 -5.53
CA MET A 88 -7.28 -7.01 -6.07
C MET A 88 -8.70 -6.75 -6.55
N VAL A 89 -9.12 -7.50 -7.58
CA VAL A 89 -10.43 -7.41 -8.21
C VAL A 89 -11.11 -8.77 -8.43
N GLY A 90 -10.45 -9.88 -8.06
CA GLY A 90 -11.03 -11.21 -8.20
C GLY A 90 -10.31 -12.28 -7.40
N PRO A 91 -11.03 -13.31 -6.90
CA PRO A 91 -10.50 -14.50 -6.27
C PRO A 91 -11.00 -15.77 -6.98
N CYS A 92 -10.72 -16.95 -6.44
CA CYS A 92 -11.32 -18.20 -6.89
C CYS A 92 -12.74 -18.48 -6.38
N HIS A 93 -13.28 -17.65 -5.48
CA HIS A 93 -14.59 -17.76 -4.82
C HIS A 93 -14.86 -19.05 -4.03
N SER A 94 -13.85 -19.90 -3.77
CA SER A 94 -14.07 -21.23 -3.18
C SER A 94 -12.99 -21.72 -2.21
N CYS A 95 -11.83 -21.08 -2.16
CA CYS A 95 -10.76 -21.52 -1.25
C CYS A 95 -11.02 -21.11 0.21
N GLU A 96 -10.33 -21.74 1.14
CA GLU A 96 -10.42 -21.47 2.56
C GLU A 96 -10.11 -20.00 2.88
N ASN A 97 -9.08 -19.43 2.25
CA ASN A 97 -8.72 -18.03 2.45
C ASN A 97 -9.88 -17.08 2.06
N TYR A 98 -10.51 -17.30 0.90
CA TYR A 98 -11.67 -16.52 0.49
C TYR A 98 -12.81 -16.63 1.51
N ASN A 99 -13.14 -17.85 1.95
CA ASN A 99 -14.22 -18.09 2.90
C ASN A 99 -13.96 -17.46 4.29
N ASN A 100 -12.70 -17.19 4.62
CA ASN A 100 -12.27 -16.54 5.86
C ASN A 100 -12.04 -15.03 5.75
N ASN A 101 -12.46 -14.39 4.65
CA ASN A 101 -12.22 -12.97 4.33
C ASN A 101 -10.71 -12.62 4.23
N LEU A 102 -9.91 -13.56 3.74
CA LEU A 102 -8.48 -13.43 3.49
C LEU A 102 -8.20 -13.54 1.99
N GLU A 103 -8.98 -12.80 1.19
CA GLU A 103 -8.94 -12.82 -0.29
C GLU A 103 -7.54 -12.51 -0.82
N ASN A 104 -6.80 -11.67 -0.09
CA ASN A 104 -5.41 -11.31 -0.38
C ASN A 104 -4.43 -12.49 -0.34
N TYR A 105 -4.80 -13.61 0.27
CA TYR A 105 -4.03 -14.85 0.30
C TYR A 105 -4.66 -15.96 -0.57
N CYS A 106 -5.66 -15.64 -1.39
CA CYS A 106 -6.22 -16.58 -2.34
C CYS A 106 -5.15 -16.99 -3.38
N PRO A 107 -4.91 -18.30 -3.63
CA PRO A 107 -3.92 -18.75 -4.61
C PRO A 107 -4.20 -18.26 -6.04
N ASN A 108 -5.47 -17.96 -6.35
CA ASN A 108 -5.92 -17.45 -7.63
C ASN A 108 -6.43 -16.01 -7.51
N MET A 109 -5.79 -15.21 -6.67
CA MET A 109 -6.09 -13.78 -6.56
C MET A 109 -5.76 -13.09 -7.88
N ILE A 110 -6.67 -12.23 -8.33
CA ILE A 110 -6.48 -11.40 -9.53
C ILE A 110 -6.15 -9.99 -9.08
N PHE A 111 -4.98 -9.52 -9.49
CA PHE A 111 -4.58 -8.12 -9.25
C PHE A 111 -5.41 -7.16 -10.08
N THR A 112 -5.64 -5.98 -9.56
CA THR A 112 -6.31 -4.86 -10.24
C THR A 112 -5.58 -4.45 -11.52
N TYR A 113 -4.31 -4.82 -11.68
CA TYR A 113 -3.42 -4.44 -12.77
C TYR A 113 -2.60 -5.65 -13.26
N SER A 114 -2.16 -5.58 -14.53
CA SER A 114 -1.22 -6.55 -15.16
C SER A 114 -1.60 -8.03 -14.96
N ALA A 115 -2.88 -8.32 -14.85
CA ALA A 115 -3.42 -9.67 -14.70
C ALA A 115 -4.47 -9.95 -15.77
N LYS A 116 -4.95 -11.19 -15.83
CA LYS A 116 -6.12 -11.58 -16.64
C LYS A 116 -7.30 -11.85 -15.72
N TYR A 117 -8.43 -11.21 -16.00
CA TYR A 117 -9.67 -11.50 -15.33
C TYR A 117 -10.24 -12.87 -15.76
N HIS A 118 -11.31 -13.34 -15.12
CA HIS A 118 -11.89 -14.67 -15.38
C HIS A 118 -12.35 -14.91 -16.82
N ASP A 119 -12.72 -13.85 -17.53
CA ASP A 119 -13.14 -13.89 -18.94
C ASP A 119 -11.99 -13.74 -19.95
N GLY A 120 -10.75 -13.61 -19.43
CA GLY A 120 -9.54 -13.44 -20.23
C GLY A 120 -9.18 -11.99 -20.55
N THR A 121 -10.00 -11.02 -20.16
CA THR A 121 -9.68 -9.59 -20.32
C THR A 121 -8.52 -9.16 -19.43
N ALA A 122 -7.73 -8.18 -19.87
CA ALA A 122 -6.64 -7.62 -19.07
C ALA A 122 -7.19 -6.71 -17.96
N THR A 123 -6.52 -6.70 -16.80
CA THR A 123 -6.75 -5.72 -15.74
C THR A 123 -5.76 -4.57 -15.90
N TYR A 124 -6.26 -3.36 -16.14
CA TYR A 124 -5.45 -2.20 -16.51
C TYR A 124 -5.07 -1.31 -15.32
N GLY A 125 -5.59 -1.58 -14.10
CA GLY A 125 -5.36 -0.72 -12.94
C GLY A 125 -6.14 0.58 -13.04
N GLY A 126 -5.62 1.62 -12.39
CA GLY A 126 -6.31 2.88 -12.20
C GLY A 126 -5.88 4.01 -13.12
N TYR A 127 -5.04 3.79 -14.14
CA TYR A 127 -4.75 4.81 -15.17
C TYR A 127 -5.92 4.94 -16.15
N SER A 128 -7.08 5.28 -15.63
CA SER A 128 -8.31 5.41 -16.42
C SER A 128 -9.24 6.41 -15.74
N ASP A 129 -10.08 7.05 -16.51
CA ASP A 129 -11.19 7.87 -16.03
C ASP A 129 -12.37 7.01 -15.51
N HIS A 130 -12.42 5.75 -15.92
CA HIS A 130 -13.46 4.79 -15.55
C HIS A 130 -12.85 3.44 -15.20
N MET A 131 -13.50 2.75 -14.27
CA MET A 131 -13.26 1.32 -14.10
C MET A 131 -14.57 0.60 -13.74
N VAL A 132 -14.61 -0.69 -14.04
CA VAL A 132 -15.67 -1.60 -13.65
C VAL A 132 -15.09 -2.61 -12.67
N ALA A 133 -15.74 -2.79 -11.53
CA ALA A 133 -15.33 -3.73 -10.51
C ALA A 133 -16.51 -4.52 -9.95
N ASP A 134 -16.25 -5.74 -9.48
CA ASP A 134 -17.22 -6.50 -8.68
C ASP A 134 -17.42 -5.79 -7.33
N GLU A 135 -18.68 -5.64 -6.88
CA GLU A 135 -19.00 -4.92 -5.63
C GLU A 135 -18.30 -5.50 -4.38
N HIS A 136 -17.87 -6.77 -4.43
CA HIS A 136 -17.11 -7.39 -3.35
C HIS A 136 -15.75 -6.72 -3.15
N TYR A 137 -15.12 -6.25 -4.24
CA TYR A 137 -13.78 -5.62 -4.22
C TYR A 137 -13.81 -4.10 -4.11
N VAL A 138 -15.00 -3.55 -3.90
CA VAL A 138 -15.19 -2.11 -3.69
C VAL A 138 -15.40 -1.85 -2.21
N VAL A 139 -14.70 -0.86 -1.65
CA VAL A 139 -14.90 -0.36 -0.29
C VAL A 139 -15.54 1.01 -0.32
N ARG A 140 -16.37 1.30 0.69
CA ARG A 140 -16.97 2.61 0.88
C ARG A 140 -15.96 3.55 1.55
N ILE A 141 -15.79 4.75 0.98
CA ILE A 141 -15.00 5.81 1.61
C ILE A 141 -15.96 6.70 2.41
N PRO A 142 -15.79 6.80 3.76
CA PRO A 142 -16.63 7.65 4.59
C PRO A 142 -16.42 9.14 4.29
N ASP A 143 -17.48 9.95 4.46
CA ASP A 143 -17.48 11.40 4.19
C ASP A 143 -16.37 12.18 4.93
N GLY A 144 -15.94 11.70 6.09
CA GLY A 144 -14.86 12.32 6.88
C GLY A 144 -13.44 12.08 6.33
N LEU A 145 -13.27 11.23 5.31
CA LEU A 145 -11.98 10.92 4.71
C LEU A 145 -11.91 11.51 3.28
N PRO A 146 -11.06 12.53 3.03
CA PRO A 146 -10.85 13.06 1.69
C PRO A 146 -10.38 11.96 0.73
N LEU A 147 -10.94 11.92 -0.48
CA LEU A 147 -10.65 10.87 -1.46
C LEU A 147 -9.17 10.79 -1.80
N ASP A 148 -8.55 11.93 -2.09
CA ASP A 148 -7.13 12.04 -2.43
C ASP A 148 -6.20 11.45 -1.35
N ALA A 149 -6.43 11.82 -0.09
CA ALA A 149 -5.66 11.32 1.04
C ALA A 149 -6.05 9.89 1.47
N GLY A 150 -7.23 9.43 1.07
CA GLY A 150 -7.74 8.07 1.28
C GLY A 150 -7.21 7.06 0.28
N ALA A 151 -6.94 7.47 -0.96
CA ALA A 151 -6.48 6.57 -2.02
C ALA A 151 -5.26 5.72 -1.61
N PRO A 152 -4.16 6.29 -1.04
CA PRO A 152 -3.00 5.50 -0.64
C PRO A 152 -3.30 4.49 0.47
N LEU A 153 -4.35 4.68 1.24
CA LEU A 153 -4.70 3.77 2.33
C LEU A 153 -5.17 2.41 1.81
N LEU A 154 -5.68 2.35 0.57
CA LEU A 154 -6.16 1.12 -0.06
C LEU A 154 -5.06 0.09 -0.37
N CYS A 155 -3.80 0.51 -0.29
CA CYS A 155 -2.64 -0.38 -0.36
C CYS A 155 -1.71 -0.14 0.82
N ALA A 156 -1.11 1.04 0.92
CA ALA A 156 -0.16 1.32 1.99
C ALA A 156 -0.80 1.27 3.38
N GLY A 157 -2.04 1.76 3.52
CA GLY A 157 -2.78 1.72 4.78
C GLY A 157 -3.06 0.30 5.24
N ILE A 158 -3.72 -0.49 4.39
CA ILE A 158 -4.08 -1.88 4.74
C ILE A 158 -2.86 -2.77 4.96
N THR A 159 -1.78 -2.56 4.19
CA THR A 159 -0.54 -3.33 4.31
C THR A 159 0.12 -3.19 5.69
N VAL A 160 -0.06 -2.06 6.36
CA VAL A 160 0.49 -1.83 7.69
C VAL A 160 -0.55 -2.00 8.81
N TYR A 161 -1.82 -1.75 8.53
CA TYR A 161 -2.91 -1.94 9.48
C TYR A 161 -3.13 -3.43 9.81
N SER A 162 -3.22 -4.27 8.79
CA SER A 162 -3.45 -5.71 8.93
C SER A 162 -2.43 -6.38 9.87
N PRO A 163 -1.10 -6.25 9.68
CA PRO A 163 -0.15 -6.87 10.61
C PRO A 163 -0.16 -6.25 12.02
N LEU A 164 -0.43 -4.96 12.17
CA LEU A 164 -0.58 -4.37 13.50
C LEU A 164 -1.70 -5.07 14.28
N LYS A 165 -2.84 -5.32 13.64
CA LYS A 165 -3.98 -6.04 14.22
C LYS A 165 -3.67 -7.53 14.42
N TYR A 166 -3.30 -8.23 13.36
CA TYR A 166 -3.13 -9.68 13.36
C TYR A 166 -2.09 -10.16 14.37
N PHE A 167 -0.98 -9.43 14.50
CA PHE A 167 0.09 -9.80 15.43
C PHE A 167 -0.09 -9.23 16.84
N GLY A 168 -1.23 -8.56 17.12
CA GLY A 168 -1.55 -7.99 18.45
C GLY A 168 -0.62 -6.84 18.84
N LEU A 169 -0.23 -6.03 17.87
CA LEU A 169 0.59 -4.82 18.05
C LEU A 169 -0.27 -3.55 18.21
N ASP A 170 -1.58 -3.71 18.19
CA ASP A 170 -2.62 -2.67 18.30
C ASP A 170 -3.09 -2.42 19.74
N ASN A 171 -2.51 -3.09 20.73
CA ASN A 171 -2.88 -2.88 22.12
C ASN A 171 -2.22 -1.61 22.69
N PRO A 172 -2.95 -0.78 23.47
CA PRO A 172 -2.37 0.41 24.07
C PRO A 172 -1.14 0.10 24.94
N GLY A 173 -0.10 0.91 24.76
CA GLY A 173 1.18 0.76 25.46
C GLY A 173 2.15 -0.25 24.86
N THR A 174 1.76 -1.01 23.82
CA THR A 174 2.66 -1.89 23.07
C THR A 174 3.80 -1.05 22.44
N ARG A 175 5.04 -1.50 22.56
CA ARG A 175 6.20 -0.82 21.97
C ARG A 175 6.48 -1.35 20.57
N VAL A 176 6.16 -0.54 19.57
CA VAL A 176 6.24 -0.92 18.16
C VAL A 176 7.35 -0.16 17.45
N GLY A 177 8.26 -0.89 16.81
CA GLY A 177 9.25 -0.34 15.89
C GLY A 177 8.69 -0.24 14.48
N ILE A 178 8.90 0.90 13.81
CA ILE A 178 8.62 1.06 12.38
C ILE A 178 9.93 1.27 11.65
N VAL A 179 10.35 0.31 10.84
CA VAL A 179 11.60 0.38 10.07
C VAL A 179 11.32 0.97 8.70
N GLY A 180 12.03 2.06 8.41
CA GLY A 180 11.82 2.86 7.21
C GLY A 180 10.72 3.91 7.38
N LEU A 181 10.98 5.12 6.92
CA LEU A 181 10.02 6.22 6.86
C LEU A 181 9.85 6.65 5.41
N GLY A 182 8.93 6.00 4.76
CA GLY A 182 8.55 6.19 3.36
C GLY A 182 7.05 6.05 3.19
N GLY A 183 6.60 5.66 1.99
CA GLY A 183 5.18 5.53 1.66
C GLY A 183 4.37 4.59 2.57
N LEU A 184 4.96 3.49 3.04
CA LEU A 184 4.35 2.60 4.04
C LEU A 184 4.61 3.10 5.47
N GLY A 185 5.86 3.46 5.77
CA GLY A 185 6.26 3.76 7.14
C GLY A 185 5.56 4.96 7.77
N HIS A 186 5.29 6.04 6.99
CA HIS A 186 4.60 7.20 7.56
C HIS A 186 3.14 6.89 7.98
N VAL A 187 2.41 6.09 7.20
CA VAL A 187 1.06 5.65 7.60
C VAL A 187 1.11 4.61 8.71
N ALA A 188 2.16 3.75 8.75
CA ALA A 188 2.36 2.80 9.85
C ALA A 188 2.50 3.52 11.20
N VAL A 189 3.27 4.61 11.25
CA VAL A 189 3.38 5.45 12.45
C VAL A 189 2.01 5.98 12.85
N LYS A 190 1.25 6.57 11.92
CA LYS A 190 -0.06 7.15 12.19
C LYS A 190 -1.06 6.11 12.72
N PHE A 191 -1.12 4.92 12.10
CA PHE A 191 -1.99 3.83 12.57
C PHE A 191 -1.58 3.33 13.95
N ALA A 192 -0.31 3.01 14.16
CA ALA A 192 0.18 2.51 15.45
C ALA A 192 -0.06 3.53 16.58
N LYS A 193 0.15 4.82 16.32
CA LYS A 193 -0.17 5.89 17.28
C LYS A 193 -1.65 5.97 17.59
N ALA A 194 -2.52 5.90 16.59
CA ALA A 194 -3.98 5.93 16.78
C ALA A 194 -4.51 4.70 17.54
N MET A 195 -3.82 3.57 17.45
CA MET A 195 -4.08 2.34 18.23
C MET A 195 -3.55 2.44 19.68
N GLY A 196 -2.80 3.49 20.02
CA GLY A 196 -2.27 3.72 21.36
C GLY A 196 -0.89 3.09 21.62
N ALA A 197 -0.18 2.68 20.60
CA ALA A 197 1.17 2.14 20.73
C ALA A 197 2.22 3.23 21.04
N ASN A 198 3.28 2.82 21.72
CA ASN A 198 4.52 3.60 21.84
C ASN A 198 5.39 3.31 20.60
N VAL A 199 5.53 4.27 19.70
CA VAL A 199 6.13 4.08 18.39
C VAL A 199 7.57 4.56 18.36
N THR A 200 8.48 3.66 17.95
CA THR A 200 9.88 3.97 17.66
C THR A 200 10.11 3.90 16.15
N VAL A 201 10.46 4.99 15.51
CA VAL A 201 10.88 4.98 14.10
C VAL A 201 12.36 4.61 14.02
N ILE A 202 12.69 3.69 13.12
CA ILE A 202 14.06 3.21 12.88
C ILE A 202 14.42 3.56 11.43
N SER A 203 15.44 4.39 11.25
CA SER A 203 15.84 4.88 9.93
C SER A 203 17.36 4.98 9.82
N THR A 204 17.89 4.86 8.59
CA THR A 204 19.33 5.08 8.33
C THR A 204 19.71 6.56 8.35
N SER A 205 18.77 7.48 8.18
CA SER A 205 19.00 8.93 8.06
C SER A 205 18.46 9.69 9.26
N ILE A 206 19.33 10.41 9.94
CA ILE A 206 18.98 11.33 11.05
C ILE A 206 18.05 12.46 10.59
N ASN A 207 18.11 12.85 9.32
CA ASN A 207 17.30 13.95 8.77
C ASN A 207 15.78 13.71 8.85
N LYS A 208 15.36 12.46 9.04
CA LYS A 208 13.96 12.08 9.21
C LYS A 208 13.46 12.16 10.66
N LYS A 209 14.34 12.52 11.61
CA LYS A 209 14.01 12.50 13.04
C LYS A 209 12.95 13.53 13.40
N GLU A 210 13.14 14.78 13.00
CA GLU A 210 12.18 15.86 13.26
C GLU A 210 10.79 15.54 12.69
N GLU A 211 10.75 15.07 11.46
CA GLU A 211 9.50 14.67 10.81
C GLU A 211 8.82 13.51 11.54
N ALA A 212 9.58 12.48 11.95
CA ALA A 212 9.05 11.35 12.69
C ALA A 212 8.44 11.75 14.03
N LEU A 213 9.13 12.58 14.80
CA LEU A 213 8.73 12.97 16.15
C LEU A 213 7.66 14.07 16.14
N GLU A 214 7.85 15.13 15.36
CA GLU A 214 7.03 16.35 15.46
C GLU A 214 5.81 16.31 14.53
N LYS A 215 5.94 15.73 13.31
CA LYS A 215 4.81 15.68 12.37
C LYS A 215 4.00 14.40 12.49
N LEU A 216 4.68 13.25 12.61
CA LEU A 216 4.01 11.95 12.63
C LEU A 216 3.67 11.48 14.06
N GLY A 217 4.25 12.12 15.10
CA GLY A 217 3.94 11.84 16.49
C GLY A 217 4.57 10.55 17.04
N ALA A 218 5.66 10.07 16.44
CA ALA A 218 6.42 8.96 17.02
C ALA A 218 7.00 9.35 18.40
N ASP A 219 7.10 8.40 19.31
CA ASP A 219 7.59 8.63 20.67
C ASP A 219 9.12 8.63 20.74
N SER A 220 9.78 7.93 19.83
CA SER A 220 11.24 7.87 19.76
C SER A 220 11.74 7.58 18.34
N PHE A 221 13.04 7.82 18.15
CA PHE A 221 13.71 7.64 16.87
C PHE A 221 15.08 7.00 17.07
N LEU A 222 15.41 5.99 16.28
CA LEU A 222 16.70 5.31 16.26
C LEU A 222 17.35 5.47 14.88
N VAL A 223 18.63 5.84 14.87
CA VAL A 223 19.45 5.77 13.66
C VAL A 223 20.05 4.36 13.56
N SER A 224 19.59 3.58 12.59
CA SER A 224 19.98 2.16 12.48
C SER A 224 21.48 1.93 12.19
N ARG A 225 22.20 2.98 11.78
CA ARG A 225 23.67 2.96 11.58
C ARG A 225 24.46 3.38 12.81
N ASP A 226 23.79 3.87 13.84
CA ASP A 226 24.38 4.25 15.12
C ASP A 226 24.33 3.06 16.07
N GLN A 227 25.49 2.42 16.25
CA GLN A 227 25.58 1.20 17.03
C GLN A 227 25.25 1.43 18.52
N ASP A 228 25.56 2.60 19.07
CA ASP A 228 25.31 2.90 20.48
C ASP A 228 23.80 3.06 20.72
N GLN A 229 23.08 3.76 19.84
CA GLN A 229 21.61 3.84 19.91
C GLN A 229 20.95 2.47 19.77
N MET A 230 21.40 1.66 18.81
CA MET A 230 20.85 0.32 18.59
C MET A 230 21.13 -0.59 19.79
N ASN A 231 22.34 -0.56 20.36
CA ASN A 231 22.70 -1.34 21.55
C ASN A 231 21.87 -0.93 22.78
N ALA A 232 21.64 0.35 22.99
CA ALA A 232 20.84 0.86 24.11
C ALA A 232 19.35 0.43 24.00
N ALA A 233 18.87 0.13 22.80
CA ALA A 233 17.50 -0.26 22.54
C ALA A 233 17.29 -1.79 22.45
N ILE A 234 18.34 -2.62 22.65
CA ILE A 234 18.22 -4.09 22.62
C ILE A 234 17.15 -4.57 23.60
N GLY A 235 16.26 -5.46 23.14
CA GLY A 235 15.23 -6.09 23.96
C GLY A 235 14.13 -5.15 24.45
N THR A 236 13.87 -4.04 23.79
CA THR A 236 12.88 -3.05 24.22
C THR A 236 11.56 -3.09 23.48
N LEU A 237 11.49 -3.67 22.26
CA LEU A 237 10.32 -3.65 21.40
C LEU A 237 9.51 -4.95 21.50
N ASP A 238 8.18 -4.82 21.52
CA ASP A 238 7.24 -5.94 21.47
C ASP A 238 7.04 -6.45 20.04
N GLY A 239 7.12 -5.54 19.05
CA GLY A 239 7.04 -5.88 17.65
C GLY A 239 7.67 -4.82 16.75
N ILE A 240 7.96 -5.22 15.53
CA ILE A 240 8.53 -4.36 14.50
C ILE A 240 7.77 -4.61 13.20
N ILE A 241 7.33 -3.55 12.54
CA ILE A 241 6.86 -3.57 11.15
C ILE A 241 8.00 -3.06 10.26
N ASP A 242 8.51 -3.94 9.41
CA ASP A 242 9.60 -3.60 8.50
C ASP A 242 9.06 -3.27 7.10
N THR A 243 9.14 -1.99 6.75
CA THR A 243 8.63 -1.44 5.48
C THR A 243 9.72 -1.24 4.42
N VAL A 244 10.93 -1.73 4.68
CA VAL A 244 12.09 -1.49 3.81
C VAL A 244 12.15 -2.51 2.69
N SER A 245 12.17 -2.02 1.43
CA SER A 245 12.31 -2.87 0.24
C SER A 245 13.76 -2.99 -0.27
N ALA A 246 14.74 -2.34 0.39
CA ALA A 246 16.15 -2.51 0.10
C ALA A 246 16.73 -3.69 0.89
N VAL A 247 17.81 -4.29 0.38
CA VAL A 247 18.54 -5.32 1.11
C VAL A 247 19.17 -4.73 2.38
N HIS A 248 18.90 -5.33 3.53
CA HIS A 248 19.42 -4.91 4.83
C HIS A 248 19.55 -6.09 5.79
N SER A 249 20.29 -5.90 6.88
CA SER A 249 20.48 -6.94 7.90
C SER A 249 19.28 -7.01 8.85
N LEU A 250 18.76 -8.22 9.07
CA LEU A 250 17.70 -8.48 10.05
C LEU A 250 18.25 -8.64 11.47
N LEU A 251 19.52 -8.98 11.64
CA LEU A 251 20.12 -9.24 12.96
C LEU A 251 19.96 -8.08 13.95
N PRO A 252 20.28 -6.82 13.60
CA PRO A 252 20.06 -5.69 14.49
C PRO A 252 18.59 -5.52 14.89
N LEU A 253 17.67 -5.69 13.95
CA LEU A 253 16.23 -5.56 14.20
C LEU A 253 15.71 -6.66 15.15
N ILE A 254 16.13 -7.90 14.92
CA ILE A 254 15.81 -9.03 15.81
C ILE A 254 16.38 -8.76 17.21
N GLY A 255 17.55 -8.10 17.32
CA GLY A 255 18.15 -7.68 18.58
C GLY A 255 17.27 -6.73 19.40
N LEU A 256 16.56 -5.81 18.76
CA LEU A 256 15.67 -4.86 19.42
C LEU A 256 14.42 -5.51 20.05
N LEU A 257 14.03 -6.70 19.58
CA LEU A 257 12.86 -7.39 20.06
C LEU A 257 13.07 -7.98 21.46
N LYS A 258 12.08 -7.82 22.33
CA LYS A 258 11.92 -8.60 23.56
C LYS A 258 11.81 -10.10 23.26
N SER A 259 11.86 -10.93 24.31
CA SER A 259 11.41 -12.33 24.19
C SER A 259 9.94 -12.36 23.74
N HIS A 260 9.62 -13.29 22.83
CA HIS A 260 8.33 -13.40 22.14
C HIS A 260 7.98 -12.25 21.19
N GLY A 261 8.91 -11.31 20.96
CA GLY A 261 8.70 -10.21 20.03
C GLY A 261 8.61 -10.68 18.58
N LYS A 262 8.02 -9.86 17.72
CA LYS A 262 7.68 -10.20 16.34
C LYS A 262 8.29 -9.18 15.39
N LEU A 263 9.02 -9.67 14.37
CA LEU A 263 9.46 -8.88 13.21
C LEU A 263 8.55 -9.23 12.05
N VAL A 264 7.74 -8.28 11.60
CA VAL A 264 6.79 -8.50 10.50
C VAL A 264 7.26 -7.74 9.27
N MET A 265 7.56 -8.49 8.21
CA MET A 265 8.04 -7.98 6.93
C MET A 265 6.84 -7.59 6.06
N VAL A 266 6.79 -6.35 5.61
CA VAL A 266 5.82 -5.83 4.63
C VAL A 266 6.51 -5.16 3.43
N GLY A 267 7.81 -4.89 3.54
CA GLY A 267 8.66 -4.48 2.42
C GLY A 267 9.00 -5.68 1.53
N VAL A 268 9.26 -5.43 0.25
CA VAL A 268 9.59 -6.47 -0.75
C VAL A 268 11.00 -6.20 -1.28
N PRO A 269 12.07 -6.73 -0.66
CA PRO A 269 13.44 -6.59 -1.15
C PRO A 269 13.66 -7.43 -2.40
N GLU A 270 14.46 -6.91 -3.34
CA GLU A 270 14.79 -7.57 -4.61
C GLU A 270 15.60 -8.86 -4.44
N LYS A 271 16.35 -8.97 -3.37
CA LYS A 271 17.21 -10.13 -3.07
C LYS A 271 16.82 -10.74 -1.73
N PRO A 272 17.01 -12.05 -1.55
CA PRO A 272 16.79 -12.71 -0.28
C PRO A 272 17.55 -12.04 0.86
N LEU A 273 16.91 -11.94 2.02
CA LEU A 273 17.54 -11.45 3.26
C LEU A 273 18.06 -12.64 4.07
N GLU A 274 19.22 -12.44 4.72
CA GLU A 274 19.77 -13.43 5.64
C GLU A 274 18.98 -13.42 6.96
N LEU A 275 18.52 -14.60 7.40
CA LEU A 275 17.82 -14.79 8.66
C LEU A 275 18.72 -15.53 9.67
N PRO A 276 19.30 -14.84 10.65
CA PRO A 276 20.08 -15.49 11.70
C PRO A 276 19.17 -16.23 12.68
N ILE A 277 19.33 -17.56 12.78
CA ILE A 277 18.41 -18.42 13.54
C ILE A 277 18.66 -18.37 15.06
N PHE A 278 19.92 -18.29 15.50
CA PHE A 278 20.25 -18.36 16.93
C PHE A 278 19.54 -17.28 17.79
N PRO A 279 19.47 -15.99 17.39
CA PRO A 279 18.72 -14.97 18.13
C PRO A 279 17.22 -15.22 18.22
N LEU A 280 16.64 -15.95 17.27
CA LEU A 280 15.23 -16.35 17.32
C LEU A 280 15.01 -17.41 18.41
N LEU A 281 15.87 -18.42 18.45
CA LEU A 281 15.78 -19.51 19.42
C LEU A 281 15.89 -18.99 20.85
N MET A 282 16.88 -18.12 21.12
CA MET A 282 17.17 -17.60 22.46
C MET A 282 16.09 -16.67 23.03
N GLY A 283 15.20 -16.16 22.19
CA GLY A 283 14.12 -15.26 22.62
C GLY A 283 12.72 -15.74 22.27
N ARG A 284 12.55 -16.94 21.68
CA ARG A 284 11.26 -17.40 21.11
C ARG A 284 10.63 -16.31 20.24
N LYS A 285 11.48 -15.63 19.43
CA LYS A 285 11.07 -14.53 18.56
C LYS A 285 10.45 -15.06 17.28
N ILE A 286 9.60 -14.27 16.64
CA ILE A 286 8.89 -14.60 15.41
C ILE A 286 9.37 -13.67 14.30
N VAL A 287 9.69 -14.22 13.13
CA VAL A 287 9.80 -13.48 11.88
C VAL A 287 8.65 -13.93 10.99
N ALA A 288 7.86 -12.98 10.51
CA ALA A 288 6.64 -13.24 9.75
C ALA A 288 6.54 -12.28 8.56
N GLY A 289 5.68 -12.61 7.60
CA GLY A 289 5.31 -11.75 6.49
C GLY A 289 3.84 -11.36 6.56
N SER A 290 3.50 -10.22 5.96
CA SER A 290 2.12 -9.78 5.73
C SER A 290 2.05 -9.01 4.41
N ALA A 291 0.99 -9.21 3.66
CA ALA A 291 0.78 -8.54 2.38
C ALA A 291 -0.67 -8.09 2.26
N MET A 292 -0.90 -6.80 2.17
CA MET A 292 -2.25 -6.23 2.04
C MET A 292 -3.18 -6.66 3.20
N GLY A 293 -4.47 -6.78 2.96
CA GLY A 293 -5.50 -7.34 3.83
C GLY A 293 -6.72 -7.75 3.01
N GLY A 294 -7.61 -8.57 3.57
CA GLY A 294 -8.88 -8.96 2.95
C GLY A 294 -9.85 -7.77 2.86
N MET A 295 -10.92 -7.94 2.09
CA MET A 295 -11.88 -6.85 1.82
C MET A 295 -12.57 -6.35 3.07
N LYS A 296 -12.93 -7.25 3.98
CA LYS A 296 -13.54 -6.88 5.28
C LYS A 296 -12.57 -6.04 6.12
N GLU A 297 -11.32 -6.45 6.20
CA GLU A 297 -10.29 -5.74 6.96
C GLU A 297 -9.94 -4.40 6.31
N THR A 298 -9.97 -4.33 4.97
CA THR A 298 -9.75 -3.09 4.23
C THR A 298 -10.87 -2.07 4.53
N GLN A 299 -12.12 -2.50 4.57
CA GLN A 299 -13.23 -1.62 4.96
C GLN A 299 -13.10 -1.15 6.41
N GLU A 300 -12.78 -2.06 7.36
CA GLU A 300 -12.52 -1.71 8.76
C GLU A 300 -11.39 -0.68 8.89
N MET A 301 -10.30 -0.86 8.16
CA MET A 301 -9.15 0.06 8.14
C MET A 301 -9.55 1.46 7.66
N ILE A 302 -10.33 1.56 6.58
CA ILE A 302 -10.82 2.84 6.04
C ILE A 302 -11.73 3.55 7.06
N GLU A 303 -12.62 2.83 7.72
CA GLU A 303 -13.49 3.38 8.78
C GLU A 303 -12.68 3.85 9.99
N PHE A 304 -11.67 3.06 10.39
CA PHE A 304 -10.74 3.43 11.46
C PHE A 304 -9.96 4.69 11.08
N ALA A 305 -9.48 4.78 9.84
CA ALA A 305 -8.76 5.96 9.36
C ALA A 305 -9.64 7.22 9.38
N ALA A 306 -10.87 7.12 8.91
CA ALA A 306 -11.83 8.22 8.96
C ALA A 306 -12.10 8.67 10.41
N LYS A 307 -12.37 7.72 11.31
CA LYS A 307 -12.65 7.98 12.73
C LYS A 307 -11.49 8.68 13.46
N HIS A 308 -10.26 8.31 13.13
CA HIS A 308 -9.06 8.85 13.76
C HIS A 308 -8.36 9.93 12.95
N SER A 309 -9.00 10.40 11.86
CA SER A 309 -8.46 11.43 10.94
C SER A 309 -7.08 11.05 10.36
N ILE A 310 -6.84 9.76 10.14
CA ILE A 310 -5.61 9.26 9.54
C ILE A 310 -5.68 9.51 8.03
N ARG A 311 -4.69 10.21 7.51
CA ARG A 311 -4.54 10.56 6.10
C ARG A 311 -3.13 10.25 5.65
N ALA A 312 -2.95 9.80 4.42
CA ALA A 312 -1.62 9.76 3.83
C ALA A 312 -1.14 11.18 3.52
N ASP A 313 0.17 11.41 3.67
CA ASP A 313 0.77 12.67 3.21
C ASP A 313 1.03 12.55 1.71
N ILE A 314 0.44 13.44 0.93
CA ILE A 314 0.37 13.36 -0.52
C ILE A 314 0.84 14.64 -1.20
N GLU A 315 1.27 14.49 -2.45
CA GLU A 315 1.41 15.57 -3.43
C GLU A 315 0.41 15.29 -4.56
N LEU A 316 -0.58 16.16 -4.69
CA LEU A 316 -1.59 16.03 -5.74
C LEU A 316 -1.00 16.55 -7.05
N ILE A 317 -1.08 15.75 -8.12
CA ILE A 317 -0.50 16.06 -9.43
C ILE A 317 -1.52 15.91 -10.55
N PRO A 318 -1.42 16.69 -11.64
CA PRO A 318 -2.21 16.47 -12.84
C PRO A 318 -1.72 15.26 -13.63
N ALA A 319 -2.59 14.72 -14.50
CA ALA A 319 -2.29 13.52 -15.28
C ALA A 319 -1.06 13.68 -16.21
N ASP A 320 -0.84 14.86 -16.79
CA ASP A 320 0.31 15.15 -17.65
C ASP A 320 1.66 15.25 -16.90
N TYR A 321 1.63 15.34 -15.55
CA TYR A 321 2.84 15.38 -14.72
C TYR A 321 3.40 13.98 -14.39
N VAL A 322 2.71 12.90 -14.74
CA VAL A 322 3.06 11.51 -14.33
C VAL A 322 4.50 11.16 -14.64
N ASN A 323 4.98 11.45 -15.88
CA ASN A 323 6.36 11.16 -16.26
C ASN A 323 7.41 11.91 -15.41
N THR A 324 7.10 13.11 -15.00
CA THR A 324 7.97 13.89 -14.09
C THR A 324 7.92 13.30 -12.68
N ALA A 325 6.75 12.93 -12.20
CA ALA A 325 6.57 12.27 -10.91
C ALA A 325 7.35 10.95 -10.83
N MET A 326 7.34 10.14 -11.88
CA MET A 326 8.12 8.90 -11.97
C MET A 326 9.62 9.14 -11.83
N LYS A 327 10.15 10.16 -12.54
CA LYS A 327 11.57 10.54 -12.40
C LYS A 327 11.91 11.02 -10.98
N ARG A 328 11.00 11.73 -10.31
CA ARG A 328 11.16 12.16 -8.91
C ARG A 328 11.10 10.97 -7.96
N LEU A 329 10.23 9.99 -8.20
CA LEU A 329 10.16 8.74 -7.42
C LEU A 329 11.48 7.98 -7.44
N VAL A 330 12.08 7.80 -8.62
CA VAL A 330 13.40 7.14 -8.76
C VAL A 330 14.46 7.84 -7.92
N LYS A 331 14.44 9.18 -7.87
CA LYS A 331 15.36 9.98 -7.05
C LYS A 331 15.03 9.97 -5.55
N GLY A 332 13.86 9.47 -5.16
CA GLY A 332 13.37 9.54 -3.79
C GLY A 332 12.93 10.95 -3.36
N ASP A 333 12.66 11.82 -4.31
CA ASP A 333 12.23 13.21 -4.12
C ASP A 333 10.72 13.28 -3.99
N ILE A 334 10.20 12.76 -2.86
CA ILE A 334 8.78 12.85 -2.50
C ILE A 334 8.56 12.55 -1.00
N ASN A 335 7.60 13.24 -0.39
CA ASN A 335 7.08 13.03 0.97
C ASN A 335 5.54 12.93 0.94
N TYR A 336 4.89 11.76 0.76
CA TYR A 336 5.44 10.39 0.58
C TYR A 336 4.79 9.70 -0.62
N ARG A 337 3.68 10.28 -1.13
CA ARG A 337 2.85 9.71 -2.20
C ARG A 337 2.50 10.76 -3.22
N PHE A 338 2.60 10.41 -4.51
CA PHE A 338 1.88 11.17 -5.53
C PHE A 338 0.46 10.63 -5.65
N VAL A 339 -0.48 11.54 -5.82
CA VAL A 339 -1.88 11.22 -6.15
C VAL A 339 -2.24 11.99 -7.42
N ILE A 340 -2.76 11.28 -8.41
CA ILE A 340 -3.12 11.89 -9.70
C ILE A 340 -4.59 12.31 -9.65
N ASP A 341 -4.85 13.58 -9.90
CA ASP A 341 -6.21 14.08 -10.12
C ASP A 341 -6.64 13.79 -11.57
N VAL A 342 -7.11 12.57 -11.80
CA VAL A 342 -7.56 12.14 -13.12
C VAL A 342 -8.81 12.91 -13.54
N GLY A 343 -9.78 13.07 -12.64
CA GLY A 343 -11.08 13.65 -12.95
C GLY A 343 -11.07 15.08 -13.45
N ASN A 344 -10.13 15.89 -12.92
CA ASN A 344 -10.04 17.31 -13.31
C ASN A 344 -8.97 17.57 -14.37
N THR A 345 -8.04 16.63 -14.59
CA THR A 345 -6.84 16.91 -15.39
C THR A 345 -6.62 15.99 -16.59
N LEU A 346 -7.30 14.84 -16.64
CA LEU A 346 -7.32 14.00 -17.84
C LEU A 346 -8.22 14.64 -18.88
N LYS A 347 -7.63 15.12 -19.97
CA LYS A 347 -8.39 15.71 -21.09
C LYS A 347 -9.03 14.57 -21.88
N SER A 348 -10.35 14.53 -21.96
CA SER A 348 -11.03 13.71 -22.96
C SER A 348 -10.56 14.16 -24.34
N SER A 349 -10.02 13.24 -25.13
CA SER A 349 -9.82 13.45 -26.58
C SER A 349 -11.21 13.63 -27.20
N ASN A 350 -11.51 14.86 -27.64
CA ASN A 350 -12.70 15.16 -28.43
C ASN A 350 -12.61 14.48 -29.80
#